data_2665ee43505d4dbbe424fc1660556f2d
#
_entry.id   2665ee43505d4dbbe424fc1660556f2d
#
_cell.length_a   1.000
_cell.length_b   1.000
_cell.length_c   1.000
_cell.angle_alpha   90.00
_cell.angle_beta   90.00
_cell.angle_gamma   90.00
#
_symmetry.space_group_name_H-M   'P 1'
#
loop_
_entity.id
_entity.type
_entity.pdbx_description
1 polymer ?
#
loop_
_entity_poly.entity_id
_entity_poly.type
_entity_poly.pdbx_seq_one_letter_code
_entity_poly.pdbx_strand_id
1 'polypeptide(L)'
;MSNQQKLTNPFYALLSLPSTAMGFALCVQINALSWILSEKYKLSIEHVGYVWLAGPLAGLLAQPIVGLISDKVWFWGGRRRPFILIGGVTASLMLLALPFLAEVSLFTGLGILATAIVVALTLDLAINVGFNPTRSIIADLTPEGEARTKGFAWMQTVSGFFGVLASVIGAVAGNYALIYIGVALVLVLNVVPAFLLKEPRELGATASHDSPTELRAGQGTTKLSRLLHIYLAHAFTWLGVQTMFVFLFAYARDAFFGGRMDLGDDEGKTLGKIISISFGIMQTVGFVLPVLVLNPLAKKIGLVRTHTVCIFIMAIGYGALAYFGTGLPILGLYALMAVVGIGWASVVSLPFAIMSDS
;
A
#
# COMPACT_ATOMS: atom_id res chain seq x y z
N MET A 1 36.87 2.71 15.07
CA MET A 1 36.55 3.64 13.97
C MET A 1 35.28 3.16 13.31
N SER A 2 34.14 3.75 13.61
CA SER A 2 32.85 3.39 13.01
C SER A 2 32.90 3.80 11.53
N ASN A 3 32.76 2.82 10.65
CA ASN A 3 32.59 3.05 9.22
C ASN A 3 31.21 3.68 9.02
N GLN A 4 31.09 5.00 9.28
CA GLN A 4 29.85 5.73 9.01
C GLN A 4 29.55 5.61 7.52
N GLN A 5 28.49 4.88 7.18
CA GLN A 5 28.01 4.79 5.80
C GLN A 5 27.76 6.22 5.29
N LYS A 6 28.43 6.58 4.20
CA LYS A 6 28.26 7.91 3.60
C LYS A 6 26.80 8.07 3.13
N LEU A 7 26.12 9.09 3.63
CA LEU A 7 24.75 9.44 3.28
C LEU A 7 24.67 10.07 1.87
N THR A 8 24.86 9.23 0.86
CA THR A 8 24.78 9.62 -0.55
C THR A 8 23.37 9.38 -1.12
N ASN A 9 23.04 10.01 -2.25
CA ASN A 9 21.76 9.75 -2.91
C ASN A 9 21.54 8.27 -3.27
N PRO A 10 22.53 7.51 -3.80
CA PRO A 10 22.40 6.08 -3.99
C PRO A 10 22.11 5.29 -2.69
N PHE A 11 22.66 5.73 -1.55
CA PHE A 11 22.37 5.12 -0.26
C PHE A 11 20.91 5.36 0.16
N TYR A 12 20.39 6.57 0.00
CA TYR A 12 18.97 6.86 0.26
C TYR A 12 18.04 6.08 -0.68
N ALA A 13 18.41 5.95 -1.96
CA ALA A 13 17.66 5.11 -2.90
C ALA A 13 17.64 3.65 -2.42
N LEU A 14 18.80 3.06 -2.08
CA LEU A 14 18.91 1.70 -1.56
C LEU A 14 18.05 1.50 -0.30
N LEU A 15 18.10 2.47 0.61
CA LEU A 15 17.36 2.46 1.86
C LEU A 15 15.82 2.49 1.66
N SER A 16 15.38 3.06 0.53
CA SER A 16 13.97 3.16 0.15
C SER A 16 13.40 1.86 -0.43
N LEU A 17 14.24 0.98 -0.98
CA LEU A 17 13.80 -0.18 -1.76
C LEU A 17 12.94 -1.18 -0.97
N PRO A 18 13.23 -1.52 0.30
CA PRO A 18 12.39 -2.46 1.03
C PRO A 18 10.95 -1.96 1.23
N SER A 19 10.79 -0.68 1.57
CA SER A 19 9.45 -0.06 1.70
C SER A 19 8.75 0.00 0.34
N THR A 20 9.50 0.31 -0.72
CA THR A 20 9.01 0.31 -2.11
C THR A 20 8.50 -1.08 -2.51
N ALA A 21 9.20 -2.14 -2.13
CA ALA A 21 8.78 -3.51 -2.42
C ALA A 21 7.41 -3.84 -1.79
N MET A 22 7.21 -3.48 -0.52
CA MET A 22 5.93 -3.69 0.16
C MET A 22 4.81 -2.87 -0.47
N GLY A 23 5.08 -1.61 -0.79
CA GLY A 23 4.14 -0.75 -1.52
C GLY A 23 3.82 -1.29 -2.92
N PHE A 24 4.82 -1.83 -3.62
CA PHE A 24 4.62 -2.45 -4.94
C PHE A 24 3.75 -3.72 -4.85
N ALA A 25 4.00 -4.59 -3.85
CA ALA A 25 3.16 -5.77 -3.61
C ALA A 25 1.68 -5.39 -3.41
N LEU A 26 1.42 -4.35 -2.62
CA LEU A 26 0.08 -3.81 -2.44
C LEU A 26 -0.50 -3.27 -3.75
N CYS A 27 0.28 -2.59 -4.57
CA CYS A 27 -0.17 -2.09 -5.88
C CYS A 27 -0.49 -3.23 -6.85
N VAL A 28 0.28 -4.33 -6.85
CA VAL A 28 -0.05 -5.55 -7.62
C VAL A 28 -1.37 -6.13 -7.14
N GLN A 29 -1.58 -6.24 -5.84
CA GLN A 29 -2.83 -6.72 -5.25
C GLN A 29 -4.02 -5.85 -5.67
N ILE A 30 -3.92 -4.53 -5.54
CA ILE A 30 -4.98 -3.59 -5.90
C ILE A 30 -5.37 -3.71 -7.39
N ASN A 31 -4.39 -3.84 -8.28
CA ASN A 31 -4.64 -3.91 -9.72
C ASN A 31 -5.13 -5.29 -10.19
N ALA A 32 -4.63 -6.37 -9.60
CA ALA A 32 -4.78 -7.72 -10.17
C ALA A 32 -5.65 -8.67 -9.35
N LEU A 33 -5.84 -8.47 -8.02
CA LEU A 33 -6.51 -9.46 -7.18
C LEU A 33 -7.98 -9.68 -7.57
N SER A 34 -8.78 -8.62 -7.61
CA SER A 34 -10.20 -8.75 -8.00
C SER A 34 -10.35 -9.29 -9.42
N TRP A 35 -9.48 -8.86 -10.34
CA TRP A 35 -9.47 -9.32 -11.71
C TRP A 35 -9.18 -10.83 -11.81
N ILE A 36 -8.13 -11.34 -11.18
CA ILE A 36 -7.75 -12.76 -11.31
C ILE A 36 -8.76 -13.68 -10.61
N LEU A 37 -9.31 -13.25 -9.48
CA LEU A 37 -10.34 -14.02 -8.75
C LEU A 37 -11.62 -14.15 -9.57
N SER A 38 -12.05 -13.10 -10.24
CA SER A 38 -13.28 -13.10 -11.04
C SER A 38 -13.06 -13.67 -12.44
N GLU A 39 -11.99 -13.32 -13.15
CA GLU A 39 -11.78 -13.75 -14.53
C GLU A 39 -11.25 -15.19 -14.65
N LYS A 40 -10.24 -15.54 -13.85
CA LYS A 40 -9.65 -16.89 -13.91
C LYS A 40 -10.45 -17.91 -13.09
N TYR A 41 -10.81 -17.53 -11.84
CA TYR A 41 -11.41 -18.46 -10.91
C TYR A 41 -12.93 -18.35 -10.82
N LYS A 42 -13.55 -17.44 -11.57
CA LYS A 42 -14.99 -17.22 -11.69
C LYS A 42 -15.69 -17.05 -10.33
N LEU A 43 -14.98 -16.46 -9.35
CA LEU A 43 -15.55 -16.15 -8.05
C LEU A 43 -16.55 -14.99 -8.17
N SER A 44 -17.68 -15.10 -7.46
CA SER A 44 -18.67 -14.02 -7.38
C SER A 44 -18.11 -12.80 -6.64
N ILE A 45 -18.73 -11.66 -6.81
CA ILE A 45 -18.29 -10.42 -6.17
C ILE A 45 -18.33 -10.50 -4.64
N GLU A 46 -19.28 -11.25 -4.07
CA GLU A 46 -19.36 -11.50 -2.65
C GLU A 46 -18.14 -12.30 -2.16
N HIS A 47 -17.74 -13.33 -2.91
CA HIS A 47 -16.55 -14.12 -2.61
C HIS A 47 -15.26 -13.27 -2.72
N VAL A 48 -15.16 -12.41 -3.72
CA VAL A 48 -14.06 -11.44 -3.85
C VAL A 48 -14.04 -10.50 -2.63
N GLY A 49 -15.22 -10.05 -2.18
CA GLY A 49 -15.35 -9.24 -0.96
C GLY A 49 -14.81 -9.96 0.29
N TYR A 50 -15.11 -11.25 0.47
CA TYR A 50 -14.55 -12.04 1.59
C TYR A 50 -13.03 -12.15 1.53
N VAL A 51 -12.45 -12.30 0.34
CA VAL A 51 -10.99 -12.32 0.17
C VAL A 51 -10.36 -10.98 0.56
N TRP A 52 -10.99 -9.86 0.20
CA TRP A 52 -10.51 -8.51 0.55
C TRP A 52 -10.63 -8.16 2.05
N LEU A 53 -11.48 -8.85 2.82
CA LEU A 53 -11.53 -8.69 4.27
C LEU A 53 -10.22 -9.12 4.96
N ALA A 54 -9.40 -9.92 4.30
CA ALA A 54 -8.10 -10.35 4.80
C ALA A 54 -7.18 -9.17 5.15
N GLY A 55 -7.14 -8.11 4.30
CA GLY A 55 -6.28 -6.95 4.48
C GLY A 55 -6.50 -6.22 5.81
N PRO A 56 -7.70 -5.69 6.10
CA PRO A 56 -8.00 -5.04 7.38
C PRO A 56 -7.72 -5.93 8.60
N LEU A 57 -8.04 -7.23 8.53
CA LEU A 57 -7.76 -8.18 9.61
C LEU A 57 -6.27 -8.36 9.83
N ALA A 58 -5.49 -8.52 8.74
CA ALA A 58 -4.04 -8.62 8.80
C ALA A 58 -3.40 -7.36 9.40
N GLY A 59 -3.83 -6.18 8.96
CA GLY A 59 -3.33 -4.89 9.45
C GLY A 59 -3.59 -4.69 10.94
N LEU A 60 -4.79 -5.03 11.39
CA LEU A 60 -5.19 -4.90 12.80
C LEU A 60 -4.34 -5.78 13.73
N LEU A 61 -4.01 -7.00 13.29
CA LEU A 61 -3.29 -7.97 14.10
C LEU A 61 -1.77 -7.85 13.96
N ALA A 62 -1.26 -7.74 12.73
CA ALA A 62 0.17 -7.85 12.47
C ALA A 62 0.96 -6.60 12.86
N GLN A 63 0.46 -5.40 12.58
CA GLN A 63 1.25 -4.17 12.76
C GLN A 63 1.66 -3.93 14.22
N PRO A 64 0.78 -4.00 15.23
CA PRO A 64 1.18 -3.82 16.62
C PRO A 64 2.14 -4.91 17.10
N ILE A 65 1.85 -6.18 16.77
CA ILE A 65 2.64 -7.33 17.22
C ILE A 65 4.06 -7.26 16.63
N VAL A 66 4.17 -7.04 15.32
CA VAL A 66 5.48 -7.00 14.65
C VAL A 66 6.29 -5.78 15.08
N GLY A 67 5.65 -4.62 15.30
CA GLY A 67 6.30 -3.44 15.84
C GLY A 67 6.99 -3.76 17.17
N LEU A 68 6.25 -4.31 18.13
CA LEU A 68 6.76 -4.67 19.45
C LEU A 68 7.87 -5.73 19.42
N ILE A 69 7.76 -6.73 18.54
CA ILE A 69 8.75 -7.81 18.43
C ILE A 69 10.01 -7.31 17.73
N SER A 70 9.88 -6.62 16.60
CA SER A 70 11.02 -6.18 15.80
C SER A 70 11.93 -5.17 16.52
N ASP A 71 11.42 -4.51 17.57
CA ASP A 71 12.22 -3.59 18.37
C ASP A 71 13.14 -4.31 19.37
N LYS A 72 12.79 -5.52 19.79
CA LYS A 72 13.46 -6.25 20.87
C LYS A 72 14.32 -7.42 20.42
N VAL A 73 14.11 -7.95 19.22
CA VAL A 73 14.72 -9.18 18.74
C VAL A 73 15.85 -8.88 17.77
N TRP A 74 16.99 -9.58 17.96
CA TRP A 74 18.15 -9.53 17.05
C TRP A 74 18.47 -10.94 16.54
N PHE A 75 18.27 -11.20 15.25
CA PHE A 75 18.63 -12.45 14.60
C PHE A 75 18.97 -12.22 13.10
N TRP A 76 19.66 -13.17 12.46
CA TRP A 76 20.14 -13.05 11.08
C TRP A 76 20.93 -11.76 10.78
N GLY A 77 21.65 -11.24 11.78
CA GLY A 77 22.53 -10.09 11.64
C GLY A 77 21.81 -8.73 11.60
N GLY A 78 20.60 -8.65 12.11
CA GLY A 78 19.84 -7.39 12.21
C GLY A 78 18.62 -7.50 13.10
N ARG A 79 18.01 -6.36 13.36
CA ARG A 79 16.77 -6.19 14.08
C ARG A 79 15.59 -6.09 13.11
N ARG A 80 15.74 -5.29 12.08
CA ARG A 80 14.73 -5.04 11.04
C ARG A 80 14.86 -6.00 9.86
N ARG A 81 16.10 -6.32 9.49
CA ARG A 81 16.44 -7.18 8.36
C ARG A 81 15.67 -8.51 8.30
N PRO A 82 15.53 -9.30 9.39
CA PRO A 82 14.80 -10.56 9.33
C PRO A 82 13.33 -10.39 8.93
N PHE A 83 12.68 -9.36 9.47
CA PHE A 83 11.27 -9.08 9.17
C PHE A 83 11.09 -8.58 7.74
N ILE A 84 12.03 -7.78 7.23
CA ILE A 84 12.08 -7.36 5.83
C ILE A 84 12.19 -8.59 4.93
N LEU A 85 13.12 -9.50 5.22
CA LEU A 85 13.31 -10.72 4.43
C LEU A 85 12.08 -11.64 4.48
N ILE A 86 11.58 -11.94 5.68
CA ILE A 86 10.41 -12.82 5.84
C ILE A 86 9.19 -12.20 5.14
N GLY A 87 8.91 -10.92 5.38
CA GLY A 87 7.80 -10.23 4.73
C GLY A 87 7.93 -10.22 3.21
N GLY A 88 9.11 -9.87 2.68
CA GLY A 88 9.36 -9.79 1.23
C GLY A 88 9.28 -11.13 0.52
N VAL A 89 9.92 -12.16 1.07
CA VAL A 89 9.88 -13.50 0.48
C VAL A 89 8.46 -14.08 0.54
N THR A 90 7.79 -13.97 1.68
CA THR A 90 6.41 -14.46 1.83
C THR A 90 5.45 -13.71 0.91
N ALA A 91 5.55 -12.38 0.80
CA ALA A 91 4.72 -11.60 -0.11
C ALA A 91 4.95 -12.02 -1.57
N SER A 92 6.21 -12.23 -1.99
CA SER A 92 6.54 -12.71 -3.34
C SER A 92 5.95 -14.09 -3.62
N LEU A 93 6.03 -15.02 -2.67
CA LEU A 93 5.45 -16.36 -2.81
C LEU A 93 3.91 -16.31 -2.89
N MET A 94 3.27 -15.46 -2.09
CA MET A 94 1.80 -15.31 -2.14
C MET A 94 1.33 -14.63 -3.41
N LEU A 95 2.06 -13.63 -3.94
CA LEU A 95 1.80 -13.07 -5.27
C LEU A 95 1.94 -14.14 -6.36
N LEU A 96 2.98 -14.98 -6.28
CA LEU A 96 3.18 -16.10 -7.20
C LEU A 96 2.06 -17.14 -7.09
N ALA A 97 1.48 -17.34 -5.91
CA ALA A 97 0.38 -18.28 -5.71
C ALA A 97 -0.93 -17.83 -6.37
N LEU A 98 -1.15 -16.53 -6.62
CA LEU A 98 -2.39 -16.02 -7.20
C LEU A 98 -2.75 -16.65 -8.55
N PRO A 99 -1.82 -16.78 -9.53
CA PRO A 99 -2.11 -17.50 -10.76
C PRO A 99 -2.30 -19.02 -10.59
N PHE A 100 -1.90 -19.59 -9.46
CA PHE A 100 -1.88 -21.04 -9.20
C PHE A 100 -2.82 -21.47 -8.06
N LEU A 101 -3.87 -20.68 -7.76
CA LEU A 101 -4.80 -21.00 -6.65
C LEU A 101 -5.50 -22.36 -6.85
N ALA A 102 -5.79 -22.77 -8.09
CA ALA A 102 -6.41 -24.06 -8.37
C ALA A 102 -5.47 -25.22 -7.98
N GLU A 103 -4.20 -25.12 -8.34
CA GLU A 103 -3.17 -26.10 -8.03
C GLU A 103 -2.91 -26.15 -6.51
N VAL A 104 -2.84 -24.99 -5.86
CA VAL A 104 -2.71 -24.88 -4.39
C VAL A 104 -3.94 -25.48 -3.70
N SER A 105 -5.14 -25.22 -4.22
CA SER A 105 -6.40 -25.77 -3.71
C SER A 105 -6.41 -27.30 -3.78
N LEU A 106 -5.98 -27.87 -4.90
CA LEU A 106 -5.86 -29.33 -5.06
C LEU A 106 -4.83 -29.93 -4.11
N PHE A 107 -3.66 -29.28 -3.95
CA PHE A 107 -2.60 -29.75 -3.07
C PHE A 107 -3.00 -29.72 -1.59
N THR A 108 -3.70 -28.66 -1.17
CA THR A 108 -4.11 -28.47 0.25
C THR A 108 -5.41 -29.19 0.62
N GLY A 109 -6.20 -29.58 -0.37
CA GLY A 109 -7.55 -30.10 -0.17
C GLY A 109 -8.59 -29.04 0.23
N LEU A 110 -8.22 -27.78 0.26
CA LEU A 110 -9.11 -26.65 0.53
C LEU A 110 -9.88 -26.28 -0.74
N GLY A 111 -11.14 -25.83 -0.60
CA GLY A 111 -11.86 -25.24 -1.73
C GLY A 111 -11.20 -23.95 -2.22
N ILE A 112 -11.43 -23.58 -3.49
CA ILE A 112 -10.80 -22.43 -4.15
C ILE A 112 -10.97 -21.11 -3.38
N LEU A 113 -12.15 -20.86 -2.80
CA LEU A 113 -12.43 -19.67 -2.00
C LEU A 113 -11.59 -19.65 -0.72
N ALA A 114 -11.54 -20.76 0.01
CA ALA A 114 -10.74 -20.85 1.24
C ALA A 114 -9.24 -20.68 0.93
N THR A 115 -8.74 -21.27 -0.16
CA THR A 115 -7.39 -21.09 -0.65
C THR A 115 -7.10 -19.62 -0.98
N ALA A 116 -8.00 -18.95 -1.69
CA ALA A 116 -7.87 -17.53 -2.03
C ALA A 116 -7.82 -16.65 -0.76
N ILE A 117 -8.68 -16.93 0.24
CA ILE A 117 -8.67 -16.21 1.52
C ILE A 117 -7.35 -16.42 2.26
N VAL A 118 -6.84 -17.65 2.34
CA VAL A 118 -5.57 -17.96 3.02
C VAL A 118 -4.39 -17.28 2.32
N VAL A 119 -4.34 -17.34 0.99
CA VAL A 119 -3.27 -16.71 0.20
C VAL A 119 -3.32 -15.19 0.36
N ALA A 120 -4.49 -14.57 0.25
CA ALA A 120 -4.66 -13.12 0.42
C ALA A 120 -4.33 -12.68 1.86
N LEU A 121 -4.82 -13.40 2.88
CA LEU A 121 -4.51 -13.11 4.28
C LEU A 121 -3.00 -13.20 4.55
N THR A 122 -2.34 -14.23 4.02
CA THR A 122 -0.90 -14.41 4.19
C THR A 122 -0.12 -13.31 3.44
N LEU A 123 -0.58 -12.90 2.25
CA LEU A 123 -0.01 -11.76 1.51
C LEU A 123 -0.12 -10.47 2.31
N ASP A 124 -1.30 -10.16 2.82
CA ASP A 124 -1.54 -8.95 3.61
C ASP A 124 -0.77 -8.97 4.93
N LEU A 125 -0.69 -10.12 5.61
CA LEU A 125 0.17 -10.30 6.79
C LEU A 125 1.64 -10.04 6.44
N ALA A 126 2.15 -10.60 5.35
CA ALA A 126 3.53 -10.42 4.92
C ALA A 126 3.85 -8.96 4.59
N ILE A 127 2.95 -8.25 3.90
CA ILE A 127 3.08 -6.82 3.61
C ILE A 127 3.12 -6.02 4.93
N ASN A 128 2.19 -6.28 5.85
CA ASN A 128 2.12 -5.57 7.12
C ASN A 128 3.31 -5.89 8.05
N VAL A 129 3.81 -7.14 8.05
CA VAL A 129 5.04 -7.53 8.75
C VAL A 129 6.25 -6.75 8.24
N GLY A 130 6.31 -6.48 6.92
CA GLY A 130 7.38 -5.72 6.29
C GLY A 130 7.29 -4.21 6.50
N PHE A 131 6.10 -3.61 6.54
CA PHE A 131 5.93 -2.16 6.50
C PHE A 131 6.61 -1.40 7.64
N ASN A 132 6.44 -1.82 8.89
CA ASN A 132 7.04 -1.14 10.03
C ASN A 132 8.58 -1.25 10.01
N PRO A 133 9.19 -2.45 9.90
CA PRO A 133 10.64 -2.59 9.80
C PRO A 133 11.27 -1.81 8.65
N THR A 134 10.62 -1.75 7.48
CA THR A 134 11.14 -1.02 6.30
C THR A 134 11.14 0.50 6.48
N ARG A 135 10.26 1.04 7.31
CA ARG A 135 10.26 2.45 7.69
C ARG A 135 11.24 2.72 8.83
N SER A 136 11.25 1.85 9.85
CA SER A 136 12.12 1.99 11.01
C SER A 136 13.60 1.93 10.63
N ILE A 137 14.01 1.10 9.65
CA ILE A 137 15.40 1.02 9.20
C ILE A 137 15.91 2.36 8.67
N ILE A 138 15.04 3.22 8.10
CA ILE A 138 15.41 4.57 7.67
C ILE A 138 15.81 5.41 8.89
N ALA A 139 14.99 5.39 9.95
CA ALA A 139 15.28 6.11 11.18
C ALA A 139 16.53 5.54 11.88
N ASP A 140 16.72 4.22 11.86
CA ASP A 140 17.85 3.54 12.50
C ASP A 140 19.20 3.83 11.80
N LEU A 141 19.19 4.09 10.48
CA LEU A 141 20.40 4.30 9.66
C LEU A 141 20.66 5.78 9.28
N THR A 142 19.78 6.70 9.67
CA THR A 142 19.94 8.12 9.39
C THR A 142 19.92 8.94 10.69
N PRO A 143 20.86 9.91 10.85
CA PRO A 143 20.80 10.86 11.95
C PRO A 143 19.50 11.65 11.97
N GLU A 144 19.08 12.10 13.14
CA GLU A 144 17.93 12.97 13.30
C GLU A 144 18.08 14.28 12.53
N GLY A 145 16.94 14.88 12.18
CA GLY A 145 16.89 16.15 11.46
C GLY A 145 16.82 15.95 9.93
N GLU A 146 17.59 16.77 9.20
CA GLU A 146 17.52 16.86 7.73
C GLU A 146 17.82 15.52 7.02
N ALA A 147 18.81 14.77 7.51
CA ALA A 147 19.21 13.50 6.90
C ALA A 147 18.07 12.45 6.97
N ARG A 148 17.37 12.33 8.11
CA ARG A 148 16.23 11.44 8.30
C ARG A 148 15.04 11.89 7.46
N THR A 149 14.74 13.17 7.44
CA THR A 149 13.70 13.77 6.59
C THR A 149 13.96 13.48 5.11
N LYS A 150 15.22 13.62 4.67
CA LYS A 150 15.62 13.25 3.31
C LYS A 150 15.43 11.77 3.03
N GLY A 151 15.72 10.87 3.99
CA GLY A 151 15.51 9.43 3.86
C GLY A 151 14.03 9.09 3.62
N PHE A 152 13.12 9.67 4.41
CA PHE A 152 11.68 9.48 4.21
C PHE A 152 11.17 10.10 2.90
N ALA A 153 11.71 11.25 2.49
CA ALA A 153 11.36 11.86 1.20
C ALA A 153 11.76 10.98 0.02
N TRP A 154 12.97 10.38 0.06
CA TRP A 154 13.40 9.39 -0.93
C TRP A 154 12.48 8.17 -0.95
N MET A 155 12.13 7.62 0.22
CA MET A 155 11.21 6.50 0.33
C MET A 155 9.86 6.81 -0.34
N GLN A 156 9.27 7.96 -0.06
CA GLN A 156 7.98 8.36 -0.64
C GLN A 156 8.07 8.55 -2.15
N THR A 157 9.16 9.17 -2.63
CA THR A 157 9.38 9.41 -4.06
C THR A 157 9.55 8.10 -4.82
N VAL A 158 10.42 7.21 -4.35
CA VAL A 158 10.68 5.93 -5.00
C VAL A 158 9.44 5.04 -4.94
N SER A 159 8.80 4.92 -3.78
CA SER A 159 7.57 4.12 -3.63
C SER A 159 6.42 4.65 -4.48
N GLY A 160 6.24 5.96 -4.55
CA GLY A 160 5.21 6.58 -5.39
C GLY A 160 5.43 6.32 -6.88
N PHE A 161 6.67 6.44 -7.37
CA PHE A 161 7.03 6.09 -8.74
C PHE A 161 6.72 4.62 -9.06
N PHE A 162 7.11 3.69 -8.18
CA PHE A 162 6.84 2.27 -8.38
C PHE A 162 5.35 1.93 -8.28
N GLY A 163 4.57 2.68 -7.49
CA GLY A 163 3.11 2.53 -7.46
C GLY A 163 2.47 2.86 -8.82
N VAL A 164 2.88 3.96 -9.44
CA VAL A 164 2.46 4.29 -10.82
C VAL A 164 2.94 3.24 -11.81
N LEU A 165 4.21 2.81 -11.70
CA LEU A 165 4.80 1.80 -12.58
C LEU A 165 4.01 0.47 -12.54
N ALA A 166 3.54 0.02 -11.38
CA ALA A 166 2.71 -1.17 -11.28
C ALA A 166 1.45 -1.08 -12.16
N SER A 167 0.75 0.04 -12.09
CA SER A 167 -0.45 0.26 -12.91
C SER A 167 -0.12 0.38 -14.40
N VAL A 168 1.01 1.00 -14.76
CA VAL A 168 1.49 1.06 -16.16
C VAL A 168 1.78 -0.34 -16.70
N ILE A 169 2.46 -1.19 -15.91
CA ILE A 169 2.72 -2.58 -16.30
C ILE A 169 1.40 -3.32 -16.53
N GLY A 170 0.44 -3.20 -15.61
CA GLY A 170 -0.88 -3.82 -15.76
C GLY A 170 -1.63 -3.33 -16.99
N ALA A 171 -1.57 -2.03 -17.29
CA ALA A 171 -2.24 -1.44 -18.45
C ALA A 171 -1.61 -1.83 -19.80
N VAL A 172 -0.28 -1.96 -19.86
CA VAL A 172 0.46 -2.19 -21.12
C VAL A 172 0.72 -3.67 -21.37
N ALA A 173 1.19 -4.40 -20.34
CA ALA A 173 1.60 -5.80 -20.45
C ALA A 173 0.53 -6.79 -19.91
N GLY A 174 -0.51 -6.28 -19.25
CA GLY A 174 -1.59 -7.07 -18.67
C GLY A 174 -1.32 -7.56 -17.24
N ASN A 175 -2.38 -8.01 -16.59
CA ASN A 175 -2.35 -8.34 -15.15
C ASN A 175 -1.49 -9.56 -14.82
N TYR A 176 -1.37 -10.56 -15.69
CA TYR A 176 -0.44 -11.67 -15.49
C TYR A 176 1.01 -11.20 -15.48
N ALA A 177 1.39 -10.36 -16.46
CA ALA A 177 2.73 -9.79 -16.50
C ALA A 177 3.01 -8.93 -15.26
N LEU A 178 2.02 -8.13 -14.81
CA LEU A 178 2.11 -7.36 -13.58
C LEU A 178 2.39 -8.27 -12.37
N ILE A 179 1.68 -9.39 -12.23
CA ILE A 179 1.89 -10.34 -11.12
C ILE A 179 3.31 -10.92 -11.18
N TYR A 180 3.76 -11.48 -12.32
CA TYR A 180 5.08 -12.11 -12.42
C TYR A 180 6.23 -11.12 -12.28
N ILE A 181 6.13 -9.94 -12.90
CA ILE A 181 7.11 -8.86 -12.69
C ILE A 181 7.08 -8.41 -11.23
N GLY A 182 5.89 -8.35 -10.62
CA GLY A 182 5.70 -8.04 -9.22
C GLY A 182 6.42 -9.00 -8.29
N VAL A 183 6.30 -10.31 -8.53
CA VAL A 183 7.03 -11.35 -7.78
C VAL A 183 8.54 -11.07 -7.82
N ALA A 184 9.08 -10.85 -9.02
CA ALA A 184 10.51 -10.61 -9.19
C ALA A 184 10.96 -9.30 -8.53
N LEU A 185 10.23 -8.19 -8.74
CA LEU A 185 10.57 -6.89 -8.17
C LEU A 185 10.45 -6.90 -6.64
N VAL A 186 9.36 -7.44 -6.08
CA VAL A 186 9.19 -7.50 -4.61
C VAL A 186 10.31 -8.32 -3.99
N LEU A 187 10.67 -9.45 -4.57
CA LEU A 187 11.77 -10.28 -4.09
C LEU A 187 13.11 -9.53 -4.13
N VAL A 188 13.47 -8.97 -5.29
CA VAL A 188 14.75 -8.28 -5.48
C VAL A 188 14.85 -7.03 -4.62
N LEU A 189 13.81 -6.18 -4.58
CA LEU A 189 13.81 -4.94 -3.82
C LEU A 189 13.78 -5.16 -2.29
N ASN A 190 13.44 -6.35 -1.82
CA ASN A 190 13.58 -6.72 -0.41
C ASN A 190 14.92 -7.39 -0.11
N VAL A 191 15.26 -8.43 -0.87
CA VAL A 191 16.40 -9.29 -0.56
C VAL A 191 17.72 -8.55 -0.75
N VAL A 192 17.89 -7.83 -1.88
CA VAL A 192 19.15 -7.14 -2.18
C VAL A 192 19.50 -6.08 -1.11
N PRO A 193 18.59 -5.16 -0.74
CA PRO A 193 18.90 -4.19 0.30
C PRO A 193 19.14 -4.83 1.67
N ALA A 194 18.38 -5.88 2.01
CA ALA A 194 18.54 -6.56 3.28
C ALA A 194 19.95 -7.15 3.46
N PHE A 195 20.63 -7.55 2.38
CA PHE A 195 22.01 -8.01 2.44
C PHE A 195 23.04 -6.87 2.37
N LEU A 196 22.73 -5.77 1.74
CA LEU A 196 23.64 -4.63 1.57
C LEU A 196 23.61 -3.66 2.75
N LEU A 197 22.45 -3.48 3.41
CA LEU A 197 22.28 -2.61 4.56
C LEU A 197 22.82 -3.31 5.82
N LYS A 198 23.72 -2.62 6.52
CA LYS A 198 24.27 -3.11 7.79
C LYS A 198 23.61 -2.37 8.94
N GLU A 199 22.91 -3.11 9.80
CA GLU A 199 22.30 -2.54 11.00
C GLU A 199 23.33 -2.43 12.13
N PRO A 200 23.40 -1.31 12.87
CA PRO A 200 24.21 -1.21 14.08
C PRO A 200 23.61 -2.08 15.18
N ARG A 201 24.45 -2.83 15.92
CA ARG A 201 23.99 -3.68 17.02
C ARG A 201 23.52 -2.85 18.21
N GLU A 202 24.18 -1.74 18.47
CA GLU A 202 23.78 -0.75 19.46
C GLU A 202 23.28 0.50 18.73
N LEU A 203 22.06 0.87 18.98
CA LEU A 203 21.60 2.23 18.64
C LEU A 203 22.41 3.16 19.54
N GLY A 204 23.17 4.07 18.96
CA GLY A 204 23.85 5.10 19.76
C GLY A 204 22.86 5.77 20.70
N ALA A 205 23.32 6.32 21.82
CA ALA A 205 22.49 6.93 22.87
C ALA A 205 21.51 8.03 22.36
N THR A 206 21.67 8.47 21.11
CA THR A 206 20.77 9.37 20.37
C THR A 206 19.62 8.67 19.65
N ALA A 207 19.66 7.33 19.53
CA ALA A 207 18.60 6.53 18.93
C ALA A 207 17.70 5.84 19.98
N SER A 208 17.88 6.19 21.26
CA SER A 208 17.03 5.75 22.32
C SER A 208 15.69 6.48 22.25
N HIS A 209 14.64 5.75 21.93
CA HIS A 209 13.26 6.05 22.27
C HIS A 209 12.52 7.16 21.50
N ASP A 210 12.65 7.24 20.17
CA ASP A 210 11.55 7.82 19.41
C ASP A 210 11.00 6.80 18.41
N SER A 211 10.44 5.70 18.91
CA SER A 211 9.28 5.08 18.26
C SER A 211 8.24 6.18 18.04
N PRO A 212 7.48 6.19 16.94
CA PRO A 212 6.39 7.16 16.76
C PRO A 212 5.36 7.17 17.91
N THR A 213 5.48 6.23 18.87
CA THR A 213 4.63 6.09 20.04
C THR A 213 5.21 6.80 21.29
N GLU A 214 6.51 7.20 21.27
CA GLU A 214 7.14 7.99 22.35
C GLU A 214 7.51 9.40 21.89
N LEU A 215 6.63 10.04 21.13
CA LEU A 215 6.62 11.47 20.98
C LEU A 215 6.33 12.07 22.35
N ARG A 216 7.45 12.52 23.01
CA ARG A 216 7.43 13.39 24.18
C ARG A 216 6.39 13.03 25.27
N ALA A 217 6.74 12.11 26.12
CA ALA A 217 6.21 12.08 27.49
C ALA A 217 6.71 13.32 28.26
N GLY A 218 6.46 14.50 27.70
CA GLY A 218 6.85 15.81 28.20
C GLY A 218 5.75 16.81 27.89
N GLN A 219 4.76 16.92 28.77
CA GLN A 219 3.84 18.07 28.88
C GLN A 219 2.78 18.22 27.78
N GLY A 220 1.90 17.25 27.66
CA GLY A 220 0.62 17.40 27.00
C GLY A 220 -0.12 16.09 27.11
N THR A 221 -1.09 16.00 28.01
CA THR A 221 -2.01 14.86 28.02
C THR A 221 -2.76 14.86 26.68
N THR A 222 -2.28 14.07 25.72
CA THR A 222 -3.01 13.85 24.47
C THR A 222 -4.41 13.39 24.86
N LYS A 223 -5.42 14.21 24.60
CA LYS A 223 -6.79 13.88 24.98
C LYS A 223 -7.20 12.66 24.17
N LEU A 224 -7.37 11.51 24.81
CA LEU A 224 -7.82 10.25 24.19
C LEU A 224 -9.02 10.49 23.24
N SER A 225 -9.89 11.45 23.58
CA SER A 225 -11.00 11.87 22.73
C SER A 225 -10.57 12.40 21.35
N ARG A 226 -9.47 13.17 21.28
CA ARG A 226 -8.98 13.69 19.97
C ARG A 226 -8.43 12.58 19.11
N LEU A 227 -7.64 11.67 19.68
CA LEU A 227 -7.13 10.51 18.97
C LEU A 227 -8.26 9.62 18.45
N LEU A 228 -9.29 9.39 19.27
CA LEU A 228 -10.43 8.59 18.86
C LEU A 228 -11.17 9.19 17.66
N HIS A 229 -11.36 10.52 17.62
CA HIS A 229 -11.98 11.18 16.47
C HIS A 229 -11.13 11.02 15.19
N ILE A 230 -9.79 11.14 15.30
CA ILE A 230 -8.88 10.95 14.16
C ILE A 230 -8.96 9.50 13.65
N TYR A 231 -8.89 8.53 14.56
CA TYR A 231 -8.97 7.10 14.20
C TYR A 231 -10.30 6.73 13.57
N LEU A 232 -11.43 7.22 14.10
CA LEU A 232 -12.76 6.98 13.53
C LEU A 232 -12.88 7.61 12.14
N ALA A 233 -12.48 8.88 11.97
CA ALA A 233 -12.50 9.52 10.67
C ALA A 233 -11.65 8.74 9.65
N HIS A 234 -10.45 8.31 10.07
CA HIS A 234 -9.55 7.54 9.21
C HIS A 234 -10.12 6.15 8.87
N ALA A 235 -10.75 5.47 9.84
CA ALA A 235 -11.39 4.18 9.63
C ALA A 235 -12.54 4.26 8.61
N PHE A 236 -13.42 5.26 8.71
CA PHE A 236 -14.48 5.49 7.72
C PHE A 236 -13.94 5.85 6.33
N THR A 237 -12.85 6.62 6.28
CA THR A 237 -12.20 6.94 5.00
C THR A 237 -11.63 5.68 4.35
N TRP A 238 -10.95 4.82 5.13
CA TRP A 238 -10.43 3.56 4.62
C TRP A 238 -11.53 2.58 4.22
N LEU A 239 -12.67 2.59 4.89
CA LEU A 239 -13.83 1.80 4.47
C LEU A 239 -14.28 2.19 3.05
N GLY A 240 -14.36 3.49 2.76
CA GLY A 240 -14.69 3.98 1.41
C GLY A 240 -13.63 3.60 0.36
N VAL A 241 -12.35 3.75 0.70
CA VAL A 241 -11.23 3.37 -0.19
C VAL A 241 -11.22 1.87 -0.45
N GLN A 242 -11.41 1.06 0.59
CA GLN A 242 -11.44 -0.40 0.46
C GLN A 242 -12.61 -0.88 -0.38
N THR A 243 -13.78 -0.25 -0.22
CA THR A 243 -14.95 -0.50 -1.06
C THR A 243 -14.63 -0.27 -2.53
N MET A 244 -13.92 0.79 -2.87
CA MET A 244 -13.49 1.04 -4.25
C MET A 244 -12.54 -0.07 -4.75
N PHE A 245 -11.56 -0.52 -3.98
CA PHE A 245 -10.64 -1.58 -4.39
C PHE A 245 -11.35 -2.90 -4.71
N VAL A 246 -12.40 -3.21 -3.94
CA VAL A 246 -13.23 -4.41 -4.15
C VAL A 246 -14.13 -4.25 -5.37
N PHE A 247 -14.88 -3.15 -5.45
CA PHE A 247 -16.02 -3.04 -6.36
C PHE A 247 -15.74 -2.33 -7.67
N LEU A 248 -14.60 -1.63 -7.85
CA LEU A 248 -14.26 -0.99 -9.12
C LEU A 248 -14.22 -1.99 -10.28
N PHE A 249 -13.75 -3.21 -10.02
CA PHE A 249 -13.75 -4.29 -11.00
C PHE A 249 -15.19 -4.65 -11.43
N ALA A 250 -16.09 -4.90 -10.47
CA ALA A 250 -17.46 -5.22 -10.75
C ALA A 250 -18.18 -4.09 -11.49
N TYR A 251 -17.98 -2.85 -11.04
CA TYR A 251 -18.51 -1.67 -11.70
C TYR A 251 -18.06 -1.58 -13.17
N ALA A 252 -16.76 -1.72 -13.43
CA ALA A 252 -16.25 -1.62 -14.79
C ALA A 252 -16.76 -2.76 -15.68
N ARG A 253 -16.91 -3.98 -15.13
CA ARG A 253 -17.52 -5.10 -15.85
C ARG A 253 -18.99 -4.82 -16.19
N ASP A 254 -19.76 -4.31 -15.24
CA ASP A 254 -21.18 -4.01 -15.45
C ASP A 254 -21.34 -2.86 -16.44
N ALA A 255 -20.56 -1.77 -16.31
CA ALA A 255 -20.67 -0.59 -17.14
C ALA A 255 -20.22 -0.80 -18.59
N PHE A 256 -19.15 -1.58 -18.81
CA PHE A 256 -18.52 -1.68 -20.14
C PHE A 256 -18.69 -3.03 -20.81
N PHE A 257 -19.10 -4.06 -20.08
CA PHE A 257 -19.30 -5.42 -20.60
C PHE A 257 -20.66 -6.01 -20.24
N GLY A 258 -21.61 -5.18 -19.77
CA GLY A 258 -22.98 -5.59 -19.49
C GLY A 258 -23.11 -6.63 -18.36
N GLY A 259 -22.21 -6.64 -17.40
CA GLY A 259 -22.24 -7.54 -16.24
C GLY A 259 -21.94 -9.00 -16.55
N ARG A 260 -21.50 -9.34 -17.77
CA ARG A 260 -21.24 -10.74 -18.16
C ARG A 260 -20.12 -11.35 -17.30
N MET A 261 -20.38 -12.55 -16.78
CA MET A 261 -19.40 -13.31 -15.99
C MET A 261 -18.44 -14.12 -16.87
N ASP A 262 -18.83 -14.38 -18.11
CA ASP A 262 -18.06 -15.14 -19.09
C ASP A 262 -17.57 -14.20 -20.18
N LEU A 263 -16.48 -13.51 -19.90
CA LEU A 263 -15.78 -12.67 -20.86
C LEU A 263 -14.78 -13.52 -21.64
N GLY A 264 -14.68 -13.27 -22.93
CA GLY A 264 -13.58 -13.83 -23.74
C GLY A 264 -12.22 -13.28 -23.30
N ASP A 265 -11.14 -13.97 -23.69
CA ASP A 265 -9.76 -13.61 -23.28
C ASP A 265 -9.42 -12.14 -23.56
N ASP A 266 -9.82 -11.59 -24.70
CA ASP A 266 -9.52 -10.21 -25.08
C ASP A 266 -10.37 -9.19 -24.31
N GLU A 267 -11.63 -9.53 -24.00
CA GLU A 267 -12.51 -8.70 -23.16
C GLU A 267 -12.00 -8.68 -21.72
N GLY A 268 -11.60 -9.83 -21.16
CA GLY A 268 -11.00 -9.92 -19.83
C GLY A 268 -9.68 -9.14 -19.69
N LYS A 269 -8.83 -9.17 -20.74
CA LYS A 269 -7.62 -8.33 -20.82
C LYS A 269 -7.97 -6.84 -20.88
N THR A 270 -8.99 -6.49 -21.67
CA THR A 270 -9.45 -5.10 -21.79
C THR A 270 -10.00 -4.59 -20.47
N LEU A 271 -10.80 -5.39 -19.76
CA LEU A 271 -11.28 -5.06 -18.41
C LEU A 271 -10.11 -4.83 -17.43
N GLY A 272 -9.14 -5.75 -17.43
CA GLY A 272 -7.91 -5.59 -16.62
C GLY A 272 -7.15 -4.30 -16.94
N LYS A 273 -7.07 -3.93 -18.22
CA LYS A 273 -6.46 -2.67 -18.67
C LYS A 273 -7.22 -1.43 -18.17
N ILE A 274 -8.55 -1.44 -18.22
CA ILE A 274 -9.39 -0.35 -17.71
C ILE A 274 -9.13 -0.15 -16.22
N ILE A 275 -9.07 -1.23 -15.43
CA ILE A 275 -8.79 -1.18 -13.99
C ILE A 275 -7.40 -0.62 -13.72
N SER A 276 -6.38 -1.11 -14.43
CA SER A 276 -5.00 -0.66 -14.25
C SER A 276 -4.82 0.82 -14.63
N ILE A 277 -5.47 1.30 -15.69
CA ILE A 277 -5.45 2.73 -16.03
C ILE A 277 -6.16 3.55 -14.94
N SER A 278 -7.30 3.10 -14.45
CA SER A 278 -8.07 3.77 -13.39
C SER A 278 -7.23 3.95 -12.12
N PHE A 279 -6.61 2.88 -11.64
CA PHE A 279 -5.71 2.96 -10.48
C PHE A 279 -4.42 3.72 -10.79
N GLY A 280 -3.90 3.62 -12.01
CA GLY A 280 -2.74 4.38 -12.46
C GLY A 280 -2.96 5.89 -12.40
N ILE A 281 -4.12 6.38 -12.84
CA ILE A 281 -4.51 7.79 -12.73
C ILE A 281 -4.60 8.20 -11.26
N MET A 282 -5.31 7.43 -10.44
CA MET A 282 -5.44 7.69 -9.01
C MET A 282 -4.06 7.74 -8.32
N GLN A 283 -3.19 6.76 -8.59
CA GLN A 283 -1.84 6.69 -8.03
C GLN A 283 -0.95 7.84 -8.50
N THR A 284 -1.06 8.26 -9.77
CA THR A 284 -0.32 9.39 -10.31
C THR A 284 -0.70 10.69 -9.60
N VAL A 285 -2.00 10.93 -9.42
CA VAL A 285 -2.48 12.09 -8.63
C VAL A 285 -1.99 11.97 -7.19
N GLY A 286 -2.09 10.77 -6.58
CA GLY A 286 -1.63 10.48 -5.22
C GLY A 286 -0.13 10.71 -5.02
N PHE A 287 0.67 10.49 -6.06
CA PHE A 287 2.12 10.71 -6.03
C PHE A 287 2.51 12.19 -6.22
N VAL A 288 1.88 12.87 -7.17
CA VAL A 288 2.26 14.23 -7.57
C VAL A 288 1.66 15.31 -6.66
N LEU A 289 0.40 15.14 -6.28
CA LEU A 289 -0.37 16.18 -5.59
C LEU A 289 0.16 16.56 -4.20
N PRO A 290 0.65 15.64 -3.35
CA PRO A 290 1.19 16.00 -2.03
C PRO A 290 2.30 17.04 -2.12
N VAL A 291 3.21 16.89 -3.07
CA VAL A 291 4.37 17.79 -3.22
C VAL A 291 3.95 19.13 -3.81
N LEU A 292 3.17 19.13 -4.89
CA LEU A 292 2.85 20.33 -5.66
C LEU A 292 1.74 21.16 -5.02
N VAL A 293 0.77 20.54 -4.37
CA VAL A 293 -0.46 21.21 -3.92
C VAL A 293 -0.72 21.07 -2.43
N LEU A 294 -0.70 19.82 -1.89
CA LEU A 294 -1.15 19.61 -0.52
C LEU A 294 -0.22 20.24 0.52
N ASN A 295 1.10 20.14 0.35
CA ASN A 295 2.04 20.76 1.28
C ASN A 295 1.94 22.30 1.28
N PRO A 296 1.92 23.01 0.13
CA PRO A 296 1.67 24.46 0.12
C PRO A 296 0.30 24.84 0.69
N LEU A 297 -0.74 24.07 0.38
CA LEU A 297 -2.10 24.32 0.86
C LEU A 297 -2.19 24.13 2.38
N ALA A 298 -1.61 23.06 2.92
CA ALA A 298 -1.60 22.78 4.34
C ALA A 298 -0.89 23.87 5.15
N LYS A 299 0.17 24.51 4.60
CA LYS A 299 0.80 25.67 5.21
C LYS A 299 -0.11 26.89 5.28
N LYS A 300 -1.06 27.04 4.33
CA LYS A 300 -1.97 28.20 4.27
C LYS A 300 -3.23 28.02 5.11
N ILE A 301 -3.88 26.87 5.04
CA ILE A 301 -5.18 26.64 5.68
C ILE A 301 -5.16 25.62 6.83
N GLY A 302 -3.99 25.00 7.08
CA GLY A 302 -3.78 23.97 8.10
C GLY A 302 -4.00 22.55 7.58
N LEU A 303 -3.36 21.57 8.25
CA LEU A 303 -3.37 20.15 7.86
C LEU A 303 -4.79 19.54 7.87
N VAL A 304 -5.53 19.76 8.95
CA VAL A 304 -6.87 19.17 9.14
C VAL A 304 -7.84 19.69 8.07
N ARG A 305 -7.87 21.00 7.81
CA ARG A 305 -8.74 21.58 6.79
C ARG A 305 -8.40 21.07 5.39
N THR A 306 -7.10 20.98 5.06
CA THR A 306 -6.65 20.44 3.78
C THR A 306 -7.11 18.99 3.63
N HIS A 307 -6.94 18.15 4.65
CA HIS A 307 -7.40 16.77 4.64
C HIS A 307 -8.92 16.68 4.45
N THR A 308 -9.70 17.45 5.21
CA THR A 308 -11.17 17.47 5.11
C THR A 308 -11.64 17.84 3.72
N VAL A 309 -11.07 18.88 3.09
CA VAL A 309 -11.42 19.29 1.73
C VAL A 309 -11.13 18.19 0.73
N CYS A 310 -9.96 17.54 0.82
CA CYS A 310 -9.60 16.45 -0.09
C CYS A 310 -10.52 15.22 0.06
N ILE A 311 -10.90 14.85 1.30
CA ILE A 311 -11.85 13.75 1.55
C ILE A 311 -13.23 14.10 1.00
N PHE A 312 -13.67 15.35 1.14
CA PHE A 312 -14.96 15.81 0.60
C PHE A 312 -14.97 15.75 -0.95
N ILE A 313 -13.88 16.17 -1.61
CA ILE A 313 -13.71 16.02 -3.07
C ILE A 313 -13.78 14.54 -3.47
N MET A 314 -13.12 13.64 -2.73
CA MET A 314 -13.20 12.20 -2.98
C MET A 314 -14.63 11.67 -2.83
N ALA A 315 -15.36 12.11 -1.81
CA ALA A 315 -16.77 11.75 -1.60
C ALA A 315 -17.66 12.21 -2.76
N ILE A 316 -17.41 13.40 -3.32
CA ILE A 316 -18.09 13.86 -4.54
C ILE A 316 -17.76 12.94 -5.71
N GLY A 317 -16.51 12.52 -5.88
CA GLY A 317 -16.11 11.56 -6.90
C GLY A 317 -16.86 10.23 -6.81
N TYR A 318 -16.97 9.65 -5.61
CA TYR A 318 -17.77 8.45 -5.37
C TYR A 318 -19.27 8.67 -5.59
N GLY A 319 -19.79 9.80 -5.13
CA GLY A 319 -21.19 10.20 -5.37
C GLY A 319 -21.52 10.31 -6.86
N ALA A 320 -20.60 10.87 -7.64
CA ALA A 320 -20.74 10.97 -9.10
C ALA A 320 -20.71 9.58 -9.76
N LEU A 321 -19.80 8.67 -9.35
CA LEU A 321 -19.81 7.28 -9.84
C LEU A 321 -21.15 6.59 -9.55
N ALA A 322 -21.68 6.76 -8.35
CA ALA A 322 -22.99 6.21 -7.98
C ALA A 322 -24.16 6.83 -8.75
N TYR A 323 -24.12 8.14 -8.98
CA TYR A 323 -25.18 8.87 -9.68
C TYR A 323 -25.26 8.52 -11.17
N PHE A 324 -24.11 8.51 -11.86
CA PHE A 324 -24.07 8.18 -13.29
C PHE A 324 -24.20 6.68 -13.54
N GLY A 325 -23.88 5.83 -12.55
CA GLY A 325 -23.98 4.38 -12.65
C GLY A 325 -23.27 3.85 -13.89
N THR A 326 -23.88 2.86 -14.55
CA THR A 326 -23.32 2.23 -15.76
C THR A 326 -23.40 3.09 -17.02
N GLY A 327 -24.04 4.25 -16.98
CA GLY A 327 -24.13 5.20 -18.09
C GLY A 327 -22.86 6.04 -18.30
N LEU A 328 -21.87 5.95 -17.41
CA LEU A 328 -20.65 6.73 -17.48
C LEU A 328 -19.72 6.19 -18.60
N PRO A 329 -19.23 7.02 -19.55
CA PRO A 329 -18.26 6.60 -20.51
C PRO A 329 -16.88 6.32 -19.85
N ILE A 330 -16.02 5.51 -20.46
CA ILE A 330 -14.68 5.15 -19.95
C ILE A 330 -13.87 6.40 -19.57
N LEU A 331 -13.91 7.44 -20.41
CA LEU A 331 -13.20 8.69 -20.15
C LEU A 331 -13.75 9.41 -18.89
N GLY A 332 -15.06 9.30 -18.65
CA GLY A 332 -15.69 9.80 -17.42
C GLY A 332 -15.22 9.04 -16.18
N LEU A 333 -15.08 7.71 -16.26
CA LEU A 333 -14.50 6.91 -15.18
C LEU A 333 -13.07 7.39 -14.87
N TYR A 334 -12.23 7.57 -15.89
CA TYR A 334 -10.85 8.03 -15.70
C TYR A 334 -10.78 9.43 -15.07
N ALA A 335 -11.66 10.35 -15.49
CA ALA A 335 -11.75 11.67 -14.90
C ALA A 335 -12.17 11.61 -13.42
N LEU A 336 -13.14 10.77 -13.08
CA LEU A 336 -13.57 10.59 -11.69
C LEU A 336 -12.46 9.90 -10.84
N MET A 337 -11.69 8.98 -11.41
CA MET A 337 -10.54 8.39 -10.71
C MET A 337 -9.44 9.43 -10.44
N ALA A 338 -9.26 10.44 -11.28
CA ALA A 338 -8.38 11.56 -10.98
C ALA A 338 -8.92 12.40 -9.79
N VAL A 339 -10.24 12.65 -9.74
CA VAL A 339 -10.90 13.33 -8.60
C VAL A 339 -10.73 12.50 -7.31
N VAL A 340 -10.99 11.21 -7.35
CA VAL A 340 -10.75 10.28 -6.21
C VAL A 340 -9.28 10.29 -5.79
N GLY A 341 -8.36 10.41 -6.74
CA GLY A 341 -6.92 10.53 -6.51
C GLY A 341 -6.52 11.71 -5.64
N ILE A 342 -7.30 12.82 -5.63
CA ILE A 342 -7.08 13.97 -4.76
C ILE A 342 -7.26 13.57 -3.28
N GLY A 343 -8.34 12.85 -2.98
CA GLY A 343 -8.55 12.32 -1.64
C GLY A 343 -7.53 11.26 -1.27
N TRP A 344 -7.21 10.34 -2.19
CA TRP A 344 -6.16 9.34 -2.00
C TRP A 344 -4.82 9.95 -1.62
N ALA A 345 -4.38 11.02 -2.32
CA ALA A 345 -3.17 11.76 -2.01
C ALA A 345 -3.15 12.25 -0.55
N SER A 346 -4.28 12.73 -0.07
CA SER A 346 -4.45 13.22 1.30
C SER A 346 -4.47 12.07 2.32
N VAL A 347 -5.16 10.96 2.02
CA VAL A 347 -5.29 9.78 2.91
C VAL A 347 -3.93 9.14 3.20
N VAL A 348 -3.05 9.06 2.21
CA VAL A 348 -1.74 8.42 2.38
C VAL A 348 -0.67 9.35 2.97
N SER A 349 -0.89 10.66 3.00
CA SER A 349 0.15 11.62 3.40
C SER A 349 -0.17 12.42 4.67
N LEU A 350 -1.39 12.94 4.84
CA LEU A 350 -1.69 13.91 5.89
C LEU A 350 -2.03 13.34 7.29
N PRO A 351 -2.66 12.16 7.45
CA PRO A 351 -3.06 11.68 8.78
C PRO A 351 -1.89 11.52 9.76
N PHE A 352 -0.72 11.08 9.28
CA PHE A 352 0.47 10.97 10.12
C PHE A 352 0.97 12.33 10.61
N ALA A 353 0.92 13.35 9.74
CA ALA A 353 1.27 14.71 10.11
C ALA A 353 0.26 15.31 11.10
N ILE A 354 -1.04 15.07 10.90
CA ILE A 354 -2.10 15.52 11.81
C ILE A 354 -1.93 14.88 13.20
N MET A 355 -1.60 13.58 13.27
CA MET A 355 -1.37 12.90 14.54
C MET A 355 -0.12 13.42 15.27
N SER A 356 0.92 13.82 14.53
CA SER A 356 2.14 14.37 15.15
C SER A 356 1.95 15.77 15.74
N ASP A 357 0.96 16.53 15.24
CA ASP A 357 0.65 17.90 15.68
C ASP A 357 -0.45 17.93 16.80
N SER A 358 -1.04 16.80 17.16
CA SER A 358 -2.13 16.68 18.15
C SER A 358 -1.69 16.12 19.48
#